data_f7d6b043c7ca3a570af69897aa0a1b86
#
_entry.id   f7d6b043c7ca3a570af69897aa0a1b86
#
_cell.length_a   1.000
_cell.length_b   1.000
_cell.length_c   1.000
_cell.angle_alpha   90.00
_cell.angle_beta   90.00
_cell.angle_gamma   90.00
#
_symmetry.space_group_name_H-M   'P 1'
#
loop_
_entity.id
_entity.type
_entity.pdbx_description
1 polymer ?
#
loop_
_entity_poly.entity_id
_entity_poly.type
_entity_poly.pdbx_seq_one_letter_code
_entity_poly.pdbx_strand_id
1 'polypeptide(L)'
;RWVLYDTDFGFAGQWWPDWDQNYAYFFDTLDFVLSGNQTTWANPPWATLFMRKLVENTVFRNKFINRYADEMNTRYLPTNVTDHFINIYDNMYDEMEKHIERWNESEPWVSEESVYEFVDNMNNFAINRQPEAKYHILNQFDLDSYHEVVLFNETPQLGFIYLNNNLTIQEDEWSGDYFEDVPITLRAVAESGYEFSHWSGLIESSEVEITLNIEDESYVQAHFIQSSDLNLVINEINYKSSDDFDPGDWIEIYNPNEFSIDISSWVLKDDNDSNTFVFPEGISIDADGFLVVVRKFDDFEESFPEIENFIGEFDFG
;
A
#
# COMPACT_ATOMS: atom_id res chain seq x y z
N ARG A 1 -5.04 -6.01 -22.73
CA ARG A 1 -4.17 -5.02 -22.09
C ARG A 1 -4.81 -3.65 -22.29
N TRP A 2 -5.25 -3.00 -21.24
CA TRP A 2 -5.73 -1.63 -21.27
C TRP A 2 -4.53 -0.70 -21.44
N VAL A 3 -4.61 0.22 -22.39
CA VAL A 3 -3.57 1.24 -22.61
C VAL A 3 -4.21 2.58 -22.31
N LEU A 4 -3.60 3.34 -21.39
CA LEU A 4 -3.97 4.73 -21.15
C LEU A 4 -3.54 5.53 -22.38
N TYR A 5 -4.48 6.17 -23.04
CA TYR A 5 -4.26 6.93 -24.26
C TYR A 5 -5.16 8.15 -24.28
N ASP A 6 -4.63 9.28 -24.75
CA ASP A 6 -5.36 10.54 -24.93
C ASP A 6 -6.06 11.01 -23.64
N THR A 7 -5.26 11.39 -22.65
CA THR A 7 -5.73 11.81 -21.32
C THR A 7 -5.95 13.31 -21.19
N ASP A 8 -5.86 14.07 -22.30
CA ASP A 8 -5.92 15.53 -22.36
C ASP A 8 -7.24 16.09 -21.83
N PHE A 9 -8.31 15.29 -21.88
CA PHE A 9 -9.62 15.64 -21.34
C PHE A 9 -9.80 15.32 -19.86
N GLY A 10 -8.77 14.76 -19.21
CA GLY A 10 -8.77 14.62 -17.77
C GLY A 10 -8.81 15.98 -17.08
N PHE A 11 -9.33 16.03 -15.85
CA PHE A 11 -9.37 17.22 -15.01
C PHE A 11 -10.00 18.44 -15.66
N ALA A 12 -11.07 18.26 -16.45
CA ALA A 12 -11.78 19.35 -17.10
C ALA A 12 -10.96 20.10 -18.18
N GLY A 13 -10.02 19.43 -18.82
CA GLY A 13 -9.24 20.01 -19.91
C GLY A 13 -10.11 20.72 -20.95
N GLN A 14 -9.86 21.99 -21.14
CA GLN A 14 -10.70 22.87 -21.94
C GLN A 14 -10.25 22.86 -23.40
N TRP A 15 -10.94 22.10 -24.25
CA TRP A 15 -10.72 22.16 -25.71
C TRP A 15 -11.84 22.85 -26.48
N TRP A 16 -12.98 23.14 -25.81
CA TRP A 16 -14.14 23.77 -26.45
C TRP A 16 -14.59 24.99 -25.67
N PRO A 17 -14.66 26.17 -26.32
CA PRO A 17 -15.07 27.43 -25.67
C PRO A 17 -16.47 27.44 -25.08
N ASP A 18 -17.33 26.50 -25.49
CA ASP A 18 -18.72 26.42 -25.06
C ASP A 18 -18.96 25.34 -23.99
N TRP A 19 -17.91 24.64 -23.51
CA TRP A 19 -18.06 23.67 -22.42
C TRP A 19 -18.01 24.42 -21.10
N ASP A 20 -19.13 24.42 -20.41
CA ASP A 20 -19.23 24.94 -19.05
C ASP A 20 -18.27 24.12 -18.16
N GLN A 21 -17.20 24.77 -17.70
CA GLN A 21 -16.16 24.16 -16.85
C GLN A 21 -16.72 23.56 -15.57
N ASN A 22 -17.88 24.09 -15.09
CA ASN A 22 -18.62 23.55 -13.98
C ASN A 22 -19.22 22.18 -14.29
N TYR A 23 -19.23 21.74 -15.54
CA TYR A 23 -19.85 20.48 -15.96
C TYR A 23 -18.91 19.27 -15.82
N ALA A 24 -17.61 19.47 -15.83
CA ALA A 24 -16.66 18.35 -15.89
C ALA A 24 -16.63 17.53 -14.61
N TYR A 25 -16.72 18.12 -13.43
CA TYR A 25 -16.72 17.37 -12.18
C TYR A 25 -18.05 16.66 -11.90
N PHE A 26 -19.16 17.10 -12.49
CA PHE A 26 -20.48 16.43 -12.43
C PHE A 26 -20.58 15.23 -13.38
N PHE A 27 -19.69 15.10 -14.36
CA PHE A 27 -19.84 14.06 -15.36
C PHE A 27 -19.75 12.66 -14.74
N ASP A 28 -20.83 11.89 -14.90
CA ASP A 28 -20.92 10.51 -14.38
C ASP A 28 -20.19 9.54 -15.30
N THR A 29 -18.92 9.32 -15.02
CA THR A 29 -18.08 8.37 -15.75
C THR A 29 -18.47 6.92 -15.49
N LEU A 30 -19.09 6.62 -14.34
CA LEU A 30 -19.56 5.26 -14.02
C LEU A 30 -20.80 4.91 -14.85
N ASP A 31 -21.79 5.79 -14.90
CA ASP A 31 -22.94 5.59 -15.79
C ASP A 31 -22.49 5.52 -17.25
N PHE A 32 -21.59 6.42 -17.68
CA PHE A 32 -21.05 6.37 -19.02
C PHE A 32 -20.43 5.01 -19.38
N VAL A 33 -19.72 4.39 -18.46
CA VAL A 33 -19.07 3.07 -18.68
C VAL A 33 -20.05 1.92 -18.49
N LEU A 34 -20.95 1.99 -17.52
CA LEU A 34 -21.74 0.85 -17.03
C LEU A 34 -23.14 0.75 -17.64
N SER A 35 -23.75 1.85 -18.11
CA SER A 35 -25.11 1.84 -18.66
C SER A 35 -25.29 0.96 -19.90
N GLY A 36 -24.23 0.79 -20.70
CA GLY A 36 -24.25 -0.04 -21.92
C GLY A 36 -25.16 0.48 -23.04
N ASN A 37 -25.84 1.60 -22.83
CA ASN A 37 -26.80 2.20 -23.76
C ASN A 37 -26.14 3.23 -24.70
N GLN A 38 -24.87 3.46 -24.55
CA GLN A 38 -24.14 4.45 -25.32
C GLN A 38 -23.94 3.93 -26.76
N THR A 39 -24.53 4.63 -27.71
CA THR A 39 -24.37 4.36 -29.14
C THR A 39 -23.30 5.20 -29.81
N THR A 40 -22.55 5.98 -29.00
CA THR A 40 -21.52 6.87 -29.49
C THR A 40 -20.25 6.11 -29.89
N TRP A 41 -19.51 6.65 -30.82
CA TRP A 41 -18.21 6.07 -31.22
C TRP A 41 -17.21 5.97 -30.05
N ALA A 42 -17.31 6.87 -29.06
CA ALA A 42 -16.42 6.94 -27.92
C ALA A 42 -16.60 5.77 -26.93
N ASN A 43 -17.82 5.23 -26.79
CA ASN A 43 -18.14 4.15 -25.87
C ASN A 43 -19.14 3.14 -26.48
N PRO A 44 -18.77 2.41 -27.52
CA PRO A 44 -19.64 1.37 -28.07
C PRO A 44 -19.84 0.25 -27.05
N PRO A 45 -20.98 -0.46 -27.05
CA PRO A 45 -21.35 -1.45 -26.04
C PRO A 45 -20.32 -2.57 -25.82
N TRP A 46 -19.50 -2.89 -26.82
CA TRP A 46 -18.46 -3.91 -26.70
C TRP A 46 -17.22 -3.41 -25.94
N ALA A 47 -16.93 -2.10 -25.94
CA ALA A 47 -15.74 -1.54 -25.33
C ALA A 47 -15.73 -1.72 -23.79
N THR A 48 -16.89 -1.64 -23.16
CA THR A 48 -17.05 -1.73 -21.69
C THR A 48 -17.72 -3.04 -21.26
N LEU A 49 -17.91 -4.00 -22.17
CA LEU A 49 -18.58 -5.27 -21.88
C LEU A 49 -17.97 -6.01 -20.68
N PHE A 50 -16.64 -6.11 -20.61
CA PHE A 50 -15.99 -6.81 -19.51
C PHE A 50 -16.29 -6.14 -18.17
N MET A 51 -16.16 -4.81 -18.07
CA MET A 51 -16.44 -4.07 -16.84
C MET A 51 -17.89 -4.26 -16.41
N ARG A 52 -18.84 -4.08 -17.32
CA ARG A 52 -20.28 -4.30 -17.03
C ARG A 52 -20.58 -5.73 -16.57
N LYS A 53 -19.90 -6.74 -17.12
CA LYS A 53 -20.07 -8.12 -16.69
C LYS A 53 -19.36 -8.45 -15.38
N LEU A 54 -18.23 -7.84 -15.10
CA LEU A 54 -17.51 -8.04 -13.85
C LEU A 54 -18.25 -7.47 -12.65
N VAL A 55 -18.88 -6.29 -12.78
CA VAL A 55 -19.63 -5.68 -11.68
C VAL A 55 -20.96 -6.39 -11.37
N GLU A 56 -21.45 -7.29 -12.23
CA GLU A 56 -22.56 -8.19 -11.93
C GLU A 56 -22.19 -9.21 -10.83
N ASN A 57 -20.90 -9.53 -10.70
CA ASN A 57 -20.38 -10.38 -9.63
C ASN A 57 -20.18 -9.55 -8.36
N THR A 58 -20.88 -9.90 -7.28
CA THR A 58 -20.85 -9.15 -6.00
C THR A 58 -19.43 -9.02 -5.42
N VAL A 59 -18.63 -10.08 -5.47
CA VAL A 59 -17.25 -10.04 -4.94
C VAL A 59 -16.39 -9.04 -5.71
N PHE A 60 -16.49 -9.05 -7.04
CA PHE A 60 -15.76 -8.07 -7.86
C PHE A 60 -16.29 -6.65 -7.63
N ARG A 61 -17.61 -6.49 -7.59
CA ARG A 61 -18.25 -5.19 -7.36
C ARG A 61 -17.80 -4.57 -6.03
N ASN A 62 -17.83 -5.32 -4.94
CA ASN A 62 -17.39 -4.83 -3.63
C ASN A 62 -15.90 -4.46 -3.64
N LYS A 63 -15.04 -5.28 -4.25
CA LYS A 63 -13.63 -4.94 -4.43
C LYS A 63 -13.42 -3.69 -5.29
N PHE A 64 -14.24 -3.49 -6.31
CA PHE A 64 -14.19 -2.29 -7.15
C PHE A 64 -14.58 -1.04 -6.36
N ILE A 65 -15.68 -1.10 -5.61
CA ILE A 65 -16.16 0.02 -4.79
C ILE A 65 -15.16 0.35 -3.69
N ASN A 66 -14.64 -0.65 -2.96
CA ASN A 66 -13.61 -0.45 -1.94
C ASN A 66 -12.33 0.14 -2.53
N ARG A 67 -11.86 -0.37 -3.70
CA ARG A 67 -10.69 0.22 -4.38
C ARG A 67 -10.93 1.67 -4.77
N TYR A 68 -12.13 2.00 -5.21
CA TYR A 68 -12.51 3.36 -5.55
C TYR A 68 -12.52 4.26 -4.31
N ALA A 69 -13.07 3.78 -3.18
CA ALA A 69 -13.03 4.47 -1.89
C ALA A 69 -11.59 4.68 -1.42
N ASP A 70 -10.75 3.64 -1.44
CA ASP A 70 -9.34 3.70 -1.05
C ASP A 70 -8.59 4.80 -1.82
N GLU A 71 -8.79 4.89 -3.13
CA GLU A 71 -8.14 5.91 -3.97
C GLU A 71 -8.67 7.32 -3.66
N MET A 72 -9.99 7.47 -3.42
CA MET A 72 -10.58 8.76 -3.03
C MET A 72 -10.10 9.22 -1.65
N ASN A 73 -9.89 8.29 -0.73
CA ASN A 73 -9.42 8.58 0.64
C ASN A 73 -7.91 8.80 0.71
N THR A 74 -7.18 8.63 -0.39
CA THR A 74 -5.71 8.76 -0.43
C THR A 74 -5.25 9.63 -1.60
N ARG A 75 -5.00 9.03 -2.76
CA ARG A 75 -4.39 9.69 -3.92
C ARG A 75 -5.23 10.81 -4.51
N TYR A 76 -6.54 10.65 -4.48
CA TYR A 76 -7.49 11.62 -5.02
C TYR A 76 -8.08 12.54 -3.96
N LEU A 77 -7.48 12.63 -2.77
CA LEU A 77 -7.77 13.74 -1.86
C LEU A 77 -7.50 15.06 -2.58
N PRO A 78 -8.41 16.05 -2.48
CA PRO A 78 -8.23 17.34 -3.15
C PRO A 78 -6.88 17.99 -2.90
N THR A 79 -6.38 17.91 -1.66
CA THR A 79 -5.06 18.42 -1.27
C THR A 79 -3.94 17.73 -2.04
N ASN A 80 -3.93 16.40 -2.11
CA ASN A 80 -2.89 15.65 -2.80
C ASN A 80 -2.88 15.93 -4.30
N VAL A 81 -4.06 16.04 -4.90
CA VAL A 81 -4.21 16.36 -6.33
C VAL A 81 -3.73 17.78 -6.60
N THR A 82 -4.16 18.76 -5.78
CA THR A 82 -3.76 20.16 -5.90
C THR A 82 -2.26 20.35 -5.73
N ASP A 83 -1.66 19.76 -4.70
CA ASP A 83 -0.22 19.82 -4.44
C ASP A 83 0.59 19.24 -5.61
N HIS A 84 0.09 18.15 -6.20
CA HIS A 84 0.73 17.56 -7.37
C HIS A 84 0.70 18.48 -8.59
N PHE A 85 -0.42 19.16 -8.84
CA PHE A 85 -0.52 20.16 -9.90
C PHE A 85 0.39 21.37 -9.69
N ILE A 86 0.40 21.91 -8.47
CA ILE A 86 1.25 23.04 -8.11
C ILE A 86 2.72 22.67 -8.34
N ASN A 87 3.14 21.50 -7.90
CA ASN A 87 4.52 21.02 -8.11
C ASN A 87 4.87 20.91 -9.61
N ILE A 88 3.96 20.42 -10.45
CA ILE A 88 4.18 20.37 -11.91
C ILE A 88 4.27 21.78 -12.48
N TYR A 89 3.36 22.68 -12.10
CA TYR A 89 3.32 24.06 -12.56
C TYR A 89 4.59 24.81 -12.18
N ASP A 90 5.03 24.71 -10.92
CA ASP A 90 6.26 25.37 -10.44
C ASP A 90 7.50 24.89 -11.20
N ASN A 91 7.59 23.61 -11.52
CA ASN A 91 8.70 23.08 -12.33
C ASN A 91 8.70 23.57 -13.78
N MET A 92 7.57 24.03 -14.30
CA MET A 92 7.45 24.55 -15.67
C MET A 92 7.44 26.08 -15.73
N TYR A 93 7.30 26.75 -14.60
CA TYR A 93 7.04 28.19 -14.52
C TYR A 93 8.08 29.04 -15.27
N ASP A 94 9.36 28.75 -15.10
CA ASP A 94 10.46 29.49 -15.75
C ASP A 94 10.47 29.37 -17.28
N GLU A 95 9.83 28.35 -17.83
CA GLU A 95 9.73 28.14 -19.27
C GLU A 95 8.40 28.65 -19.85
N MET A 96 7.45 29.02 -19.00
CA MET A 96 6.09 29.42 -19.39
C MET A 96 6.10 30.75 -20.16
N GLU A 97 6.92 31.71 -19.75
CA GLU A 97 7.07 32.98 -20.45
C GLU A 97 7.50 32.77 -21.91
N LYS A 98 8.50 31.92 -22.12
CA LYS A 98 9.01 31.59 -23.48
C LYS A 98 7.95 30.83 -24.30
N HIS A 99 7.15 29.99 -23.64
CA HIS A 99 6.05 29.30 -24.29
C HIS A 99 4.98 30.28 -24.77
N ILE A 100 4.57 31.20 -23.91
CA ILE A 100 3.60 32.27 -24.25
C ILE A 100 4.13 33.14 -25.37
N GLU A 101 5.37 33.66 -25.27
CA GLU A 101 6.00 34.47 -26.32
C GLU A 101 5.99 33.75 -27.68
N ARG A 102 6.27 32.45 -27.67
CA ARG A 102 6.35 31.67 -28.91
C ARG A 102 5.01 31.46 -29.59
N TRP A 103 3.94 31.25 -28.84
CA TRP A 103 2.66 30.81 -29.38
C TRP A 103 1.57 31.83 -29.36
N ASN A 104 1.65 32.93 -28.59
CA ASN A 104 0.61 33.93 -28.44
C ASN A 104 0.20 34.60 -29.78
N GLU A 105 1.12 34.78 -30.73
CA GLU A 105 0.79 35.37 -32.04
C GLU A 105 -0.07 34.45 -32.91
N SER A 106 0.19 33.13 -32.85
CA SER A 106 -0.54 32.15 -33.66
C SER A 106 -1.78 31.61 -32.93
N GLU A 107 -1.74 31.60 -31.59
CA GLU A 107 -2.78 31.09 -30.72
C GLU A 107 -3.06 32.13 -29.60
N PRO A 108 -3.86 33.17 -29.89
CA PRO A 108 -4.09 34.30 -28.98
C PRO A 108 -4.69 33.93 -27.61
N TRP A 109 -5.23 32.71 -27.47
CA TRP A 109 -5.72 32.16 -26.23
C TRP A 109 -4.59 31.63 -25.32
N VAL A 110 -3.35 31.49 -25.81
CA VAL A 110 -2.18 31.18 -25.01
C VAL A 110 -1.65 32.47 -24.37
N SER A 111 -2.04 32.72 -23.15
CA SER A 111 -1.67 33.87 -22.35
C SER A 111 -1.38 33.48 -20.90
N GLU A 112 -0.75 34.36 -20.14
CA GLU A 112 -0.55 34.18 -18.72
C GLU A 112 -1.89 34.00 -17.98
N GLU A 113 -2.91 34.79 -18.33
CA GLU A 113 -4.25 34.70 -17.75
C GLU A 113 -4.88 33.32 -18.00
N SER A 114 -4.78 32.79 -19.22
CA SER A 114 -5.34 31.47 -19.56
C SER A 114 -4.63 30.32 -18.84
N VAL A 115 -3.33 30.45 -18.55
CA VAL A 115 -2.59 29.46 -17.74
C VAL A 115 -3.08 29.48 -16.30
N TYR A 116 -3.28 30.67 -15.72
CA TYR A 116 -3.84 30.76 -14.37
C TYR A 116 -5.27 30.22 -14.29
N GLU A 117 -6.13 30.57 -15.26
CA GLU A 117 -7.49 30.00 -15.33
C GLU A 117 -7.47 28.48 -15.43
N PHE A 118 -6.54 27.92 -16.18
CA PHE A 118 -6.41 26.48 -16.31
C PHE A 118 -6.05 25.80 -14.96
N VAL A 119 -5.08 26.38 -14.22
CA VAL A 119 -4.69 25.88 -12.90
C VAL A 119 -5.86 25.99 -11.91
N ASP A 120 -6.58 27.12 -11.91
CA ASP A 120 -7.77 27.31 -11.06
C ASP A 120 -8.87 26.30 -11.40
N ASN A 121 -9.08 26.00 -12.66
CA ASN A 121 -10.06 25.01 -13.09
C ASN A 121 -9.70 23.60 -12.64
N MET A 122 -8.42 23.23 -12.70
CA MET A 122 -7.94 21.94 -12.19
C MET A 122 -8.14 21.83 -10.67
N ASN A 123 -7.86 22.89 -9.93
CA ASN A 123 -8.10 22.94 -8.49
C ASN A 123 -9.59 22.83 -8.16
N ASN A 124 -10.44 23.57 -8.85
CA ASN A 124 -11.89 23.50 -8.71
C ASN A 124 -12.42 22.09 -9.03
N PHE A 125 -11.88 21.45 -10.06
CA PHE A 125 -12.21 20.08 -10.38
C PHE A 125 -11.81 19.14 -9.24
N ALA A 126 -10.57 19.22 -8.73
CA ALA A 126 -10.08 18.38 -7.64
C ALA A 126 -10.96 18.49 -6.39
N ILE A 127 -11.35 19.71 -6.00
CA ILE A 127 -12.18 19.97 -4.82
C ILE A 127 -13.60 19.45 -5.00
N ASN A 128 -14.22 19.66 -6.16
CA ASN A 128 -15.64 19.35 -6.35
C ASN A 128 -15.88 17.93 -6.86
N ARG A 129 -14.87 17.27 -7.44
CA ARG A 129 -15.01 15.92 -8.00
C ARG A 129 -15.26 14.85 -6.95
N GLN A 130 -14.64 14.95 -5.77
CA GLN A 130 -14.73 13.92 -4.74
C GLN A 130 -16.17 13.69 -4.25
N PRO A 131 -16.95 14.70 -3.83
CA PRO A 131 -18.33 14.49 -3.42
C PRO A 131 -19.22 13.94 -4.57
N GLU A 132 -19.01 14.41 -5.78
CA GLU A 132 -19.74 13.91 -6.95
C GLU A 132 -19.40 12.45 -7.26
N ALA A 133 -18.13 12.07 -7.12
CA ALA A 133 -17.70 10.70 -7.33
C ALA A 133 -18.32 9.73 -6.32
N LYS A 134 -18.45 10.14 -5.05
CA LYS A 134 -19.17 9.36 -4.03
C LYS A 134 -20.65 9.22 -4.37
N TYR A 135 -21.29 10.32 -4.78
CA TYR A 135 -22.69 10.31 -5.23
C TYR A 135 -22.92 9.38 -6.42
N HIS A 136 -21.98 9.36 -7.39
CA HIS A 136 -22.05 8.45 -8.54
C HIS A 136 -21.97 6.97 -8.13
N ILE A 137 -21.11 6.64 -7.14
CA ILE A 137 -21.04 5.27 -6.58
C ILE A 137 -22.36 4.88 -5.93
N LEU A 138 -22.93 5.75 -5.08
CA LEU A 138 -24.20 5.48 -4.43
C LEU A 138 -25.29 5.17 -5.46
N ASN A 139 -25.46 6.05 -6.46
CA ASN A 139 -26.48 5.89 -7.49
C ASN A 139 -26.25 4.65 -8.37
N GLN A 140 -25.00 4.41 -8.78
CA GLN A 140 -24.69 3.32 -9.72
C GLN A 140 -24.90 1.94 -9.12
N PHE A 141 -24.68 1.81 -7.82
CA PHE A 141 -24.73 0.51 -7.13
C PHE A 141 -25.90 0.38 -6.14
N ASP A 142 -26.82 1.35 -6.13
CA ASP A 142 -28.02 1.38 -5.28
C ASP A 142 -27.64 1.24 -3.79
N LEU A 143 -26.71 2.07 -3.35
CA LEU A 143 -26.23 2.13 -1.97
C LEU A 143 -26.87 3.34 -1.25
N ASP A 144 -27.20 3.16 0.03
CA ASP A 144 -27.94 4.18 0.78
C ASP A 144 -27.03 5.33 1.26
N SER A 145 -25.83 5.00 1.76
CA SER A 145 -24.93 6.00 2.36
C SER A 145 -23.46 5.58 2.34
N TYR A 146 -22.61 6.47 2.83
CA TYR A 146 -21.24 6.19 3.23
C TYR A 146 -20.96 6.84 4.58
N HIS A 147 -20.03 6.27 5.33
CA HIS A 147 -19.68 6.72 6.68
C HIS A 147 -18.16 6.79 6.85
N GLU A 148 -17.73 7.66 7.75
CA GLU A 148 -16.32 7.76 8.12
C GLU A 148 -15.92 6.55 8.99
N VAL A 149 -14.81 5.94 8.63
CA VAL A 149 -14.12 4.92 9.40
C VAL A 149 -12.81 5.50 9.90
N VAL A 150 -12.61 5.51 11.21
CA VAL A 150 -11.37 5.93 11.83
C VAL A 150 -10.61 4.70 12.30
N LEU A 151 -9.38 4.56 11.84
CA LEU A 151 -8.47 3.48 12.22
C LEU A 151 -7.39 4.03 13.16
N PHE A 152 -7.27 3.43 14.34
CA PHE A 152 -6.25 3.78 15.32
C PHE A 152 -5.17 2.71 15.41
N ASN A 153 -3.93 3.15 15.51
CA ASN A 153 -2.77 2.35 15.80
C ASN A 153 -1.84 3.14 16.74
N GLU A 154 -2.05 3.04 18.03
CA GLU A 154 -1.26 3.78 19.03
C GLU A 154 0.22 3.39 19.05
N THR A 155 0.58 2.31 18.38
CA THR A 155 1.94 1.78 18.36
C THR A 155 2.40 1.42 16.94
N PRO A 156 2.47 2.40 16.01
CA PRO A 156 2.79 2.14 14.60
C PRO A 156 4.19 1.54 14.38
N GLN A 157 5.09 1.68 15.36
CA GLN A 157 6.40 1.03 15.35
C GLN A 157 6.33 -0.49 15.66
N LEU A 158 5.20 -0.99 16.19
CA LEU A 158 5.02 -2.42 16.49
C LEU A 158 4.27 -3.19 15.41
N GLY A 159 3.61 -2.48 14.49
CA GLY A 159 2.83 -3.08 13.43
C GLY A 159 1.98 -2.06 12.69
N PHE A 160 1.26 -2.51 11.69
CA PHE A 160 0.39 -1.67 10.84
C PHE A 160 -0.91 -2.38 10.47
N ILE A 161 -1.88 -1.59 10.00
CA ILE A 161 -3.16 -2.09 9.50
C ILE A 161 -3.10 -2.15 7.97
N TYR A 162 -3.46 -3.29 7.40
CA TYR A 162 -3.60 -3.47 5.96
C TYR A 162 -5.08 -3.49 5.59
N LEU A 163 -5.55 -2.43 4.96
CA LEU A 163 -6.95 -2.17 4.65
C LEU A 163 -7.28 -2.59 3.21
N ASN A 164 -8.34 -3.39 3.03
CA ASN A 164 -8.85 -3.89 1.75
C ASN A 164 -7.81 -4.63 0.87
N ASN A 165 -6.74 -5.14 1.46
CA ASN A 165 -5.57 -5.67 0.75
C ASN A 165 -4.95 -4.67 -0.24
N ASN A 166 -5.00 -3.38 0.09
CA ASN A 166 -4.61 -2.28 -0.77
C ASN A 166 -3.84 -1.17 -0.08
N LEU A 167 -4.32 -0.67 1.06
CA LEU A 167 -3.70 0.42 1.78
C LEU A 167 -2.95 -0.09 3.01
N THR A 168 -1.73 0.40 3.20
CA THR A 168 -0.95 0.20 4.42
C THR A 168 -1.10 1.44 5.28
N ILE A 169 -1.69 1.31 6.45
CA ILE A 169 -1.93 2.38 7.42
C ILE A 169 -0.90 2.23 8.54
N GLN A 170 0.07 3.13 8.57
CA GLN A 170 1.17 3.18 9.54
C GLN A 170 1.07 4.38 10.48
N GLU A 171 0.11 5.27 10.25
CA GLU A 171 -0.17 6.43 11.06
C GLU A 171 -0.84 6.02 12.37
N ASP A 172 -0.67 6.84 13.44
CA ASP A 172 -1.35 6.65 14.72
C ASP A 172 -2.87 6.70 14.57
N GLU A 173 -3.33 7.56 13.66
CA GLU A 173 -4.73 7.75 13.30
C GLU A 173 -4.87 7.98 11.80
N TRP A 174 -5.79 7.28 11.18
CA TRP A 174 -6.15 7.46 9.78
C TRP A 174 -7.67 7.43 9.65
N SER A 175 -8.25 8.21 8.75
CA SER A 175 -9.68 8.14 8.45
C SER A 175 -9.98 8.14 6.95
N GLY A 176 -11.13 7.56 6.62
CA GLY A 176 -11.65 7.53 5.25
C GLY A 176 -13.11 7.12 5.19
N ASP A 177 -13.78 7.53 4.11
CA ASP A 177 -15.19 7.23 3.88
C ASP A 177 -15.35 5.89 3.15
N TYR A 178 -16.24 5.02 3.68
CA TYR A 178 -16.61 3.73 3.10
C TYR A 178 -18.10 3.58 3.00
N PHE A 179 -18.54 2.83 1.98
CA PHE A 179 -19.93 2.70 1.61
C PHE A 179 -20.63 1.64 2.45
N GLU A 180 -21.87 1.95 2.89
CA GLU A 180 -22.76 1.01 3.55
C GLU A 180 -23.03 -0.20 2.64
N ASP A 181 -23.24 -1.38 3.22
CA ASP A 181 -23.41 -2.66 2.51
C ASP A 181 -22.22 -3.14 1.65
N VAL A 182 -21.08 -2.44 1.72
CA VAL A 182 -19.84 -2.85 1.06
C VAL A 182 -18.79 -3.18 2.11
N PRO A 183 -18.64 -4.47 2.50
CA PRO A 183 -17.76 -4.85 3.57
C PRO A 183 -16.30 -4.47 3.29
N ILE A 184 -15.63 -3.89 4.29
CA ILE A 184 -14.19 -3.64 4.28
C ILE A 184 -13.44 -4.75 5.02
N THR A 185 -12.20 -5.00 4.66
CA THR A 185 -11.33 -5.98 5.31
C THR A 185 -10.15 -5.28 5.95
N LEU A 186 -9.94 -5.53 7.23
CA LEU A 186 -8.77 -5.09 7.99
C LEU A 186 -7.91 -6.28 8.35
N ARG A 187 -6.61 -6.20 8.12
CA ARG A 187 -5.65 -7.19 8.55
C ARG A 187 -4.53 -6.51 9.34
N ALA A 188 -4.31 -6.96 10.57
CA ALA A 188 -3.19 -6.52 11.37
C ALA A 188 -1.91 -7.22 10.92
N VAL A 189 -0.83 -6.48 10.79
CA VAL A 189 0.49 -6.99 10.42
C VAL A 189 1.48 -6.48 11.47
N ALA A 190 1.99 -7.40 12.28
CA ALA A 190 2.99 -7.06 13.29
C ALA A 190 4.38 -6.95 12.66
N GLU A 191 5.19 -6.04 13.16
CA GLU A 191 6.62 -5.96 12.87
C GLU A 191 7.40 -7.07 13.58
N SER A 192 8.64 -7.27 13.17
CA SER A 192 9.51 -8.31 13.74
C SER A 192 9.68 -8.14 15.26
N GLY A 193 9.49 -9.19 16.04
CA GLY A 193 9.55 -9.16 17.49
C GLY A 193 8.25 -8.78 18.19
N TYR A 194 7.19 -8.49 17.44
CA TYR A 194 5.88 -8.13 17.96
C TYR A 194 4.79 -9.07 17.44
N GLU A 195 3.64 -9.06 18.11
CA GLU A 195 2.47 -9.83 17.69
C GLU A 195 1.21 -8.96 17.81
N PHE A 196 0.24 -9.26 16.95
CA PHE A 196 -1.07 -8.67 17.06
C PHE A 196 -1.81 -9.27 18.25
N SER A 197 -2.35 -8.41 19.11
CA SER A 197 -3.10 -8.84 20.28
C SER A 197 -4.59 -8.96 19.98
N HIS A 198 -5.23 -7.85 19.61
CA HIS A 198 -6.67 -7.84 19.34
C HIS A 198 -7.09 -6.53 18.65
N TRP A 199 -8.29 -6.56 18.10
CA TRP A 199 -9.04 -5.37 17.68
C TRP A 199 -9.95 -4.91 18.79
N SER A 200 -10.18 -3.59 18.90
CA SER A 200 -11.21 -2.98 19.76
C SER A 200 -11.96 -1.87 19.04
N GLY A 201 -13.04 -1.35 19.67
CA GLY A 201 -13.90 -0.32 19.10
C GLY A 201 -15.18 -0.90 18.51
N LEU A 202 -15.44 -0.73 17.21
CA LEU A 202 -16.61 -1.29 16.55
C LEU A 202 -16.72 -2.82 16.73
N ILE A 203 -15.61 -3.51 16.88
CA ILE A 203 -15.55 -4.95 17.08
C ILE A 203 -14.44 -5.31 18.09
N GLU A 204 -14.73 -6.32 18.93
CA GLU A 204 -13.73 -6.98 19.78
C GLU A 204 -13.36 -8.32 19.15
N SER A 205 -12.10 -8.49 18.70
CA SER A 205 -11.66 -9.71 18.01
C SER A 205 -10.17 -9.93 18.16
N SER A 206 -9.75 -11.19 18.35
CA SER A 206 -8.35 -11.61 18.28
C SER A 206 -7.95 -12.21 16.93
N GLU A 207 -8.87 -12.23 15.96
CA GLU A 207 -8.55 -12.68 14.60
C GLU A 207 -7.69 -11.64 13.90
N VAL A 208 -6.59 -12.09 13.29
CA VAL A 208 -5.64 -11.20 12.58
C VAL A 208 -6.31 -10.43 11.43
N GLU A 209 -7.28 -11.05 10.78
CA GLU A 209 -8.05 -10.45 9.69
C GLU A 209 -9.53 -10.45 10.04
N ILE A 210 -10.17 -9.29 9.91
CA ILE A 210 -11.59 -9.08 10.15
C ILE A 210 -12.27 -8.45 8.94
N THR A 211 -13.55 -8.72 8.79
CA THR A 211 -14.41 -8.08 7.78
C THR A 211 -15.53 -7.33 8.48
N LEU A 212 -15.73 -6.07 8.13
CA LEU A 212 -16.68 -5.16 8.78
C LEU A 212 -17.68 -4.62 7.77
N ASN A 213 -18.96 -4.58 8.18
CA ASN A 213 -19.97 -3.76 7.54
C ASN A 213 -20.04 -2.43 8.28
N ILE A 214 -20.03 -1.33 7.53
CA ILE A 214 -20.06 0.02 8.07
C ILE A 214 -21.49 0.54 7.91
N GLU A 215 -22.18 0.78 9.02
CA GLU A 215 -23.57 1.23 9.07
C GLU A 215 -23.70 2.64 9.70
N ASP A 216 -22.61 3.13 10.33
CA ASP A 216 -22.52 4.44 10.97
C ASP A 216 -21.05 4.87 11.09
N GLU A 217 -20.77 6.11 11.53
CA GLU A 217 -19.43 6.55 11.89
C GLU A 217 -18.80 5.58 12.89
N SER A 218 -17.66 5.05 12.57
CA SER A 218 -17.07 3.93 13.29
C SER A 218 -15.59 4.13 13.55
N TYR A 219 -15.12 3.63 14.69
CA TYR A 219 -13.68 3.55 14.95
C TYR A 219 -13.26 2.10 15.24
N VAL A 220 -12.07 1.75 14.79
CA VAL A 220 -11.45 0.44 15.03
C VAL A 220 -9.99 0.67 15.40
N GLN A 221 -9.56 0.02 16.46
CA GLN A 221 -8.18 0.10 16.95
C GLN A 221 -7.49 -1.24 16.88
N ALA A 222 -6.28 -1.25 16.32
CA ALA A 222 -5.38 -2.40 16.37
C ALA A 222 -4.47 -2.29 17.59
N HIS A 223 -4.32 -3.41 18.33
CA HIS A 223 -3.42 -3.50 19.48
C HIS A 223 -2.30 -4.49 19.18
N PHE A 224 -1.06 -4.01 19.28
CA PHE A 224 0.13 -4.81 19.14
C PHE A 224 0.85 -4.89 20.47
N ILE A 225 1.47 -6.02 20.75
CA ILE A 225 2.27 -6.26 21.96
C ILE A 225 3.60 -6.87 21.57
N GLN A 226 4.56 -6.81 22.47
CA GLN A 226 5.80 -7.57 22.29
C GLN A 226 5.47 -9.06 22.20
N SER A 227 6.03 -9.75 21.22
CA SER A 227 5.83 -11.19 21.07
C SER A 227 6.38 -11.92 22.29
N SER A 228 5.56 -12.83 22.80
CA SER A 228 6.03 -13.77 23.82
C SER A 228 6.85 -14.90 23.23
N ASP A 229 6.76 -15.10 21.91
CA ASP A 229 7.59 -16.05 21.19
C ASP A 229 8.98 -15.46 20.96
N LEU A 230 10.00 -16.22 21.33
CA LEU A 230 11.40 -15.85 21.12
C LEU A 230 11.73 -15.97 19.62
N ASN A 231 11.49 -14.89 18.89
CA ASN A 231 11.74 -14.87 17.46
C ASN A 231 13.22 -14.60 17.17
N LEU A 232 13.90 -15.62 16.68
CA LEU A 232 15.19 -15.46 16.01
C LEU A 232 14.99 -15.50 14.50
N VAL A 233 15.79 -14.74 13.78
CA VAL A 233 15.74 -14.65 12.31
C VAL A 233 16.99 -15.28 11.73
N ILE A 234 16.82 -16.18 10.75
CA ILE A 234 17.94 -16.58 9.89
C ILE A 234 18.18 -15.38 8.97
N ASN A 235 19.26 -14.65 9.25
CA ASN A 235 19.60 -13.40 8.56
C ASN A 235 20.34 -13.65 7.25
N GLU A 236 21.27 -14.60 7.26
CA GLU A 236 22.07 -14.94 6.08
C GLU A 236 22.38 -16.44 6.03
N ILE A 237 22.47 -16.99 4.82
CA ILE A 237 22.88 -18.38 4.58
C ILE A 237 23.94 -18.38 3.49
N ASN A 238 25.15 -18.86 3.80
CA ASN A 238 26.14 -19.20 2.81
C ASN A 238 26.17 -20.70 2.57
N TYR A 239 25.73 -21.14 1.39
CA TYR A 239 25.61 -22.55 1.03
C TYR A 239 26.47 -22.94 -0.18
N LYS A 240 27.09 -21.96 -0.84
CA LYS A 240 27.88 -22.18 -2.05
C LYS A 240 28.88 -21.05 -2.26
N SER A 241 30.11 -21.32 -1.91
CA SER A 241 31.23 -20.41 -2.11
C SER A 241 31.90 -20.59 -3.47
N SER A 242 32.83 -19.71 -3.83
CA SER A 242 33.64 -19.83 -5.04
C SER A 242 34.90 -20.69 -4.77
N ASP A 243 35.48 -21.26 -5.84
CA ASP A 243 36.73 -22.05 -5.74
C ASP A 243 37.92 -21.23 -5.19
N ASP A 244 37.87 -19.89 -5.26
CA ASP A 244 38.92 -18.99 -4.80
C ASP A 244 38.71 -18.47 -3.37
N PHE A 245 37.50 -18.63 -2.81
CA PHE A 245 37.17 -18.23 -1.45
C PHE A 245 36.07 -19.13 -0.92
N ASP A 246 36.42 -20.05 -0.05
CA ASP A 246 35.48 -21.05 0.50
C ASP A 246 35.58 -21.13 2.03
N PRO A 247 34.79 -20.29 2.75
CA PRO A 247 34.69 -20.33 4.22
C PRO A 247 33.90 -21.53 4.74
N GLY A 248 33.47 -22.43 3.88
CA GLY A 248 32.50 -23.47 4.20
C GLY A 248 31.06 -22.92 4.25
N ASP A 249 30.11 -23.82 4.48
CA ASP A 249 28.72 -23.42 4.69
C ASP A 249 28.53 -22.82 6.08
N TRP A 250 27.73 -21.76 6.17
CA TRP A 250 27.39 -21.14 7.45
C TRP A 250 26.01 -20.48 7.40
N ILE A 251 25.41 -20.28 8.57
CA ILE A 251 24.10 -19.67 8.77
C ILE A 251 24.27 -18.59 9.84
N GLU A 252 23.90 -17.36 9.54
CA GLU A 252 23.82 -16.29 10.53
C GLU A 252 22.42 -16.18 11.10
N ILE A 253 22.34 -16.17 12.43
CA ILE A 253 21.11 -15.99 13.19
C ILE A 253 21.17 -14.62 13.85
N TYR A 254 20.13 -13.83 13.67
CA TYR A 254 19.94 -12.52 14.26
C TYR A 254 18.87 -12.53 15.33
N ASN A 255 19.15 -11.88 16.44
CA ASN A 255 18.17 -11.64 17.51
C ASN A 255 17.58 -10.22 17.38
N PRO A 256 16.40 -10.04 16.82
CA PRO A 256 15.75 -8.72 16.69
C PRO A 256 15.11 -8.21 17.99
N ASN A 257 15.22 -8.98 19.09
CA ASN A 257 14.59 -8.59 20.35
C ASN A 257 15.48 -7.62 21.14
N GLU A 258 14.87 -6.80 21.98
CA GLU A 258 15.57 -5.85 22.88
C GLU A 258 16.23 -6.51 24.09
N PHE A 259 16.25 -7.84 24.16
CA PHE A 259 16.82 -8.62 25.25
C PHE A 259 17.60 -9.84 24.70
N SER A 260 18.54 -10.35 25.49
CA SER A 260 19.31 -11.55 25.15
C SER A 260 18.41 -12.79 25.19
N ILE A 261 18.53 -13.66 24.19
CA ILE A 261 17.83 -14.94 24.12
C ILE A 261 18.77 -16.08 24.39
N ASP A 262 18.47 -16.89 25.40
CA ASP A 262 19.12 -18.18 25.62
C ASP A 262 18.56 -19.21 24.62
N ILE A 263 19.44 -19.73 23.77
CA ILE A 263 19.10 -20.73 22.75
C ILE A 263 19.65 -22.11 23.09
N SER A 264 20.05 -22.33 24.34
CA SER A 264 20.50 -23.63 24.82
C SER A 264 19.48 -24.71 24.47
N SER A 265 19.95 -25.83 23.94
CA SER A 265 19.14 -26.96 23.51
C SER A 265 18.16 -26.71 22.34
N TRP A 266 18.18 -25.52 21.72
CA TRP A 266 17.46 -25.31 20.47
C TRP A 266 18.03 -26.16 19.35
N VAL A 267 17.24 -26.41 18.32
CA VAL A 267 17.61 -27.26 17.19
C VAL A 267 17.53 -26.49 15.88
N LEU A 268 18.67 -26.38 15.20
CA LEU A 268 18.74 -25.98 13.80
C LEU A 268 18.68 -27.24 12.92
N LYS A 269 17.78 -27.26 11.94
CA LYS A 269 17.62 -28.38 11.01
C LYS A 269 17.21 -27.90 9.62
N ASP A 270 17.43 -28.73 8.61
CA ASP A 270 16.84 -28.60 7.29
C ASP A 270 15.49 -29.36 7.17
N ASP A 271 15.04 -29.68 5.97
CA ASP A 271 13.81 -30.46 5.71
C ASP A 271 13.92 -31.95 6.04
N ASN A 272 15.14 -32.43 6.29
CA ASN A 272 15.40 -33.80 6.74
C ASN A 272 15.56 -33.85 8.27
N ASP A 273 14.63 -34.48 8.96
CA ASP A 273 14.61 -34.59 10.43
C ASP A 273 15.84 -35.27 11.05
N SER A 274 16.67 -35.93 10.25
CA SER A 274 17.94 -36.51 10.74
C SER A 274 19.13 -35.51 10.67
N ASN A 275 18.95 -34.39 10.00
CA ASN A 275 19.96 -33.34 9.85
C ASN A 275 19.72 -32.27 10.91
N THR A 276 20.36 -32.42 12.07
CA THR A 276 20.13 -31.55 13.22
C THR A 276 21.42 -31.06 13.82
N PHE A 277 21.46 -29.78 14.18
CA PHE A 277 22.47 -29.21 15.06
C PHE A 277 21.78 -28.72 16.33
N VAL A 278 22.19 -29.25 17.48
CA VAL A 278 21.67 -28.88 18.80
C VAL A 278 22.60 -27.84 19.41
N PHE A 279 22.08 -26.67 19.75
CA PHE A 279 22.87 -25.62 20.42
C PHE A 279 23.30 -26.08 21.81
N PRO A 280 24.60 -25.95 22.16
CA PRO A 280 25.11 -26.30 23.50
C PRO A 280 24.46 -25.43 24.60
N GLU A 281 24.58 -25.95 25.85
CA GLU A 281 24.17 -25.18 27.02
C GLU A 281 24.98 -23.91 27.21
N GLY A 282 24.32 -22.83 27.63
CA GLY A 282 24.93 -21.54 27.92
C GLY A 282 25.15 -20.63 26.68
N ILE A 283 24.58 -21.01 25.55
CA ILE A 283 24.63 -20.16 24.33
C ILE A 283 23.45 -19.22 24.33
N SER A 284 23.74 -17.91 24.21
CA SER A 284 22.76 -16.85 24.05
C SER A 284 23.13 -15.90 22.91
N ILE A 285 22.13 -15.23 22.36
CA ILE A 285 22.32 -14.14 21.41
C ILE A 285 21.82 -12.86 22.07
N ASP A 286 22.71 -11.89 22.23
CA ASP A 286 22.39 -10.61 22.86
C ASP A 286 21.31 -9.84 22.05
N ALA A 287 20.67 -8.84 22.69
CA ALA A 287 19.78 -7.91 22.02
C ALA A 287 20.46 -7.29 20.79
N ASP A 288 19.74 -7.28 19.65
CA ASP A 288 20.28 -6.85 18.35
C ASP A 288 21.59 -7.55 17.92
N GLY A 289 21.85 -8.71 18.54
CA GLY A 289 23.08 -9.49 18.32
C GLY A 289 22.92 -10.52 17.21
N PHE A 290 24.07 -11.03 16.75
CA PHE A 290 24.16 -12.08 15.74
C PHE A 290 24.94 -13.26 16.29
N LEU A 291 24.68 -14.46 15.76
CA LEU A 291 25.45 -15.67 15.97
C LEU A 291 25.59 -16.40 14.66
N VAL A 292 26.83 -16.78 14.30
CA VAL A 292 27.07 -17.58 13.11
C VAL A 292 27.21 -19.05 13.49
N VAL A 293 26.47 -19.93 12.83
CA VAL A 293 26.61 -21.38 12.95
C VAL A 293 27.35 -21.88 11.73
N VAL A 294 28.50 -22.50 11.95
CA VAL A 294 29.43 -22.87 10.87
C VAL A 294 29.47 -24.38 10.67
N ARG A 295 29.71 -24.79 9.43
CA ARG A 295 29.91 -26.20 9.10
C ARG A 295 31.31 -26.70 9.51
N LYS A 296 32.34 -25.82 9.39
CA LYS A 296 33.73 -26.09 9.73
C LYS A 296 34.40 -24.88 10.37
N PHE A 297 34.93 -25.07 11.56
CA PHE A 297 35.60 -24.00 12.29
C PHE A 297 36.84 -23.46 11.55
N ASP A 298 37.75 -24.33 11.14
CA ASP A 298 39.01 -23.94 10.58
C ASP A 298 38.86 -23.10 9.28
N ASP A 299 37.94 -23.52 8.39
CA ASP A 299 37.70 -22.85 7.11
C ASP A 299 37.08 -21.48 7.34
N PHE A 300 36.16 -21.34 8.32
CA PHE A 300 35.49 -20.08 8.66
C PHE A 300 36.45 -19.10 9.34
N GLU A 301 37.21 -19.54 10.38
CA GLU A 301 38.15 -18.70 11.12
C GLU A 301 39.28 -18.20 10.22
N GLU A 302 39.79 -19.03 9.28
CA GLU A 302 40.77 -18.58 8.30
C GLU A 302 40.23 -17.49 7.37
N SER A 303 38.96 -17.60 7.01
CA SER A 303 38.26 -16.67 6.09
C SER A 303 37.83 -15.37 6.76
N PHE A 304 37.42 -15.43 8.04
CA PHE A 304 36.87 -14.32 8.82
C PHE A 304 37.56 -14.20 10.21
N PRO A 305 38.82 -13.90 10.29
CA PRO A 305 39.60 -13.93 11.54
C PRO A 305 39.15 -12.88 12.57
N GLU A 306 38.37 -11.90 12.19
CA GLU A 306 37.78 -10.87 13.08
C GLU A 306 36.42 -11.23 13.67
N ILE A 307 35.78 -12.33 13.26
CA ILE A 307 34.48 -12.75 13.78
C ILE A 307 34.71 -13.69 14.95
N GLU A 308 34.22 -13.31 16.14
CA GLU A 308 34.37 -14.07 17.38
C GLU A 308 33.08 -14.81 17.80
N ASN A 309 31.93 -14.38 17.30
CA ASN A 309 30.60 -14.87 17.69
C ASN A 309 30.10 -15.96 16.75
N PHE A 310 30.85 -17.04 16.62
CA PHE A 310 30.45 -18.21 15.84
C PHE A 310 30.53 -19.51 16.64
N ILE A 311 29.76 -20.48 16.23
CA ILE A 311 29.62 -21.80 16.84
C ILE A 311 29.44 -22.88 15.77
N GLY A 312 29.76 -24.12 16.05
CA GLY A 312 29.60 -25.25 15.13
C GLY A 312 29.97 -26.56 15.82
N GLU A 313 30.19 -27.62 15.07
CA GLU A 313 30.06 -27.74 13.61
C GLU A 313 28.77 -28.50 13.30
N PHE A 314 28.08 -28.10 12.23
CA PHE A 314 26.98 -28.89 11.68
C PHE A 314 27.49 -29.71 10.47
N ASP A 315 26.86 -30.86 10.17
CA ASP A 315 27.35 -31.80 9.14
C ASP A 315 26.33 -32.05 8.01
N PHE A 316 25.36 -31.16 7.85
CA PHE A 316 24.36 -31.20 6.77
C PHE A 316 24.45 -29.96 5.87
N GLY A 317 23.78 -30.01 4.67
CA GLY A 317 23.78 -28.92 3.70
C GLY A 317 23.78 -29.44 2.27
#